data_7ce54f946dae625a7da7e6d57aa117b7
#
_entry.id   7ce54f946dae625a7da7e6d57aa117b7
#
_cell.length_a   1.000
_cell.length_b   1.000
_cell.length_c   1.000
_cell.angle_alpha   90.00
_cell.angle_beta   90.00
_cell.angle_gamma   90.00
#
_symmetry.space_group_name_H-M   'P 1'
#
loop_
_entity.id
_entity.type
_entity.pdbx_description
1 polymer ?
#
loop_
_entity_poly.entity_id
_entity_poly.type
_entity_poly.pdbx_seq_one_letter_code
_entity_poly.pdbx_strand_id
1 'polypeptide(L)'
;MKKFFFLGLLAVSTVTMMAETKVATFENEEGGIQLSAEKPNWFGADPKAGANEWKSGDFTFYSYQDNSEWGTFYYGFIASNEKENEFTGFEQYRSAQGGAYEGDNFAVWTNDYYGTNSLKLAKAAVPGFFVNNNAYTVASMLYGDAYAKRFGKDDFLNLLCIGKLEGNVVDTVKFALAKDGKYVDKWTFVDLSALGEVDEVLFAMESSDNGEWGMNTPAYFCLDNFGAAKPADYKAPEMAEFTTTYTVATFENEEGGIQLSADKHNWFGADPKAGANEWKSGSFDFYTYQDVSEYGTYYYGFIASNEKENTSTGWTEQYRSAAGGAYEGDNFAVWTNDYYGSNSIKMAQPKIIEGFFVNNNAYTVASMCNGDDYAKKFGKNDSLNLIIVGNLNGKEVSSMKFSLAKDGKYVDKWTYLGLEILGLVDEVVFSLESTDNGEYGMNTPAYFCLDNFGAARPADYVAPEMAEFPEEQGIENINAETVAAQKIMLNGQLFILRDGKVYNITGAVVK
;
A
#
# COMPACT_ATOMS: atom_id res chain seq x y z
N MET A 1 55.26 -0.50 -85.89
CA MET A 1 54.47 0.31 -85.03
C MET A 1 53.17 -0.45 -84.71
N LYS A 2 53.11 -1.05 -83.53
CA LYS A 2 51.93 -1.80 -83.02
C LYS A 2 51.19 -0.91 -82.07
N LYS A 3 49.94 -0.53 -82.41
CA LYS A 3 49.04 0.22 -81.55
C LYS A 3 48.32 -0.74 -80.63
N PHE A 4 48.51 -0.61 -79.27
CA PHE A 4 47.73 -1.27 -78.23
C PHE A 4 46.48 -0.42 -77.98
N PHE A 5 45.28 -1.05 -78.10
CA PHE A 5 44.02 -0.50 -77.62
C PHE A 5 43.78 -0.98 -76.24
N PHE A 6 43.69 -0.09 -75.21
CA PHE A 6 43.27 -0.41 -73.88
C PHE A 6 41.74 -0.22 -73.78
N LEU A 7 41.03 -1.30 -73.65
CA LEU A 7 39.59 -1.29 -73.34
C LEU A 7 39.42 -1.14 -71.81
N GLY A 8 39.07 0.06 -71.36
CA GLY A 8 38.74 0.28 -69.95
C GLY A 8 37.32 -0.23 -69.68
N LEU A 9 37.22 -1.27 -68.82
CA LEU A 9 35.95 -1.75 -68.31
C LEU A 9 35.51 -0.81 -67.15
N LEU A 10 34.48 0.00 -67.38
CA LEU A 10 33.84 0.82 -66.32
C LEU A 10 32.88 -0.11 -65.54
N ALA A 11 33.28 -0.54 -64.37
CA ALA A 11 32.37 -1.23 -63.44
C ALA A 11 31.48 -0.15 -62.78
N VAL A 12 30.23 -0.03 -63.23
CA VAL A 12 29.21 0.76 -62.55
C VAL A 12 28.71 -0.07 -61.37
N SER A 13 29.24 0.22 -60.16
CA SER A 13 28.66 -0.30 -58.93
C SER A 13 27.31 0.48 -58.70
N THR A 14 26.21 -0.20 -58.94
CA THR A 14 24.89 0.24 -58.47
C THR A 14 24.87 0.10 -56.94
N VAL A 15 25.13 1.16 -56.22
CA VAL A 15 24.77 1.27 -54.82
C VAL A 15 23.25 1.36 -54.78
N THR A 16 22.58 0.28 -54.53
CA THR A 16 21.17 0.28 -54.14
C THR A 16 21.12 0.99 -52.79
N MET A 17 20.74 2.29 -52.78
CA MET A 17 20.27 2.95 -51.56
C MET A 17 19.04 2.17 -51.14
N MET A 18 19.15 1.32 -50.13
CA MET A 18 17.99 0.83 -49.37
C MET A 18 17.34 2.06 -48.76
N ALA A 19 16.06 2.27 -49.02
CA ALA A 19 15.29 3.32 -48.36
C ALA A 19 15.35 3.02 -46.84
N GLU A 20 15.72 4.02 -46.08
CA GLU A 20 15.74 3.93 -44.64
C GLU A 20 14.32 3.67 -44.12
N THR A 21 14.11 2.60 -43.38
CA THR A 21 12.80 2.23 -42.82
C THR A 21 12.33 3.34 -41.86
N LYS A 22 11.13 3.88 -42.11
CA LYS A 22 10.56 4.90 -41.21
C LYS A 22 10.13 4.28 -39.90
N VAL A 23 10.67 4.84 -38.82
CA VAL A 23 10.38 4.45 -37.43
C VAL A 23 8.90 4.68 -37.13
N ALA A 24 8.30 3.78 -36.37
CA ALA A 24 6.97 3.96 -35.79
C ALA A 24 7.08 4.78 -34.52
N THR A 25 6.74 6.04 -34.56
CA THR A 25 6.79 6.97 -33.43
C THR A 25 5.43 7.16 -32.78
N PHE A 26 4.38 6.59 -33.37
CA PHE A 26 2.98 6.67 -32.89
C PHE A 26 2.41 8.10 -32.82
N GLU A 27 3.13 9.09 -33.32
CA GLU A 27 2.68 10.48 -33.34
C GLU A 27 1.45 10.68 -34.21
N ASN A 28 0.72 11.75 -33.93
CA ASN A 28 -0.43 12.14 -34.74
C ASN A 28 -0.02 12.43 -36.17
N GLU A 29 -0.70 11.83 -37.16
CA GLU A 29 -0.48 12.07 -38.56
C GLU A 29 -1.81 12.13 -39.34
N GLU A 30 -1.83 12.91 -40.46
CA GLU A 30 -3.01 13.05 -41.26
C GLU A 30 -3.47 11.72 -41.87
N GLY A 31 -4.73 11.33 -41.59
CA GLY A 31 -5.30 10.04 -42.00
C GLY A 31 -4.85 8.84 -41.20
N GLY A 32 -4.00 9.03 -40.20
CA GLY A 32 -3.51 8.01 -39.26
C GLY A 32 -3.98 8.24 -37.84
N ILE A 33 -3.07 8.04 -36.87
CA ILE A 33 -3.32 8.21 -35.44
C ILE A 33 -3.79 9.65 -35.16
N GLN A 34 -4.85 9.78 -34.37
CA GLN A 34 -5.43 11.05 -33.94
C GLN A 34 -5.77 10.99 -32.46
N LEU A 35 -4.82 11.41 -31.61
CA LEU A 35 -4.95 11.48 -30.16
C LEU A 35 -5.10 12.93 -29.68
N SER A 36 -5.84 13.14 -28.60
CA SER A 36 -6.02 14.42 -27.93
C SER A 36 -6.22 14.21 -26.43
N ALA A 37 -6.30 15.29 -25.65
CA ALA A 37 -6.61 15.21 -24.24
C ALA A 37 -7.99 14.59 -23.93
N GLU A 38 -8.99 14.80 -24.85
CA GLU A 38 -10.31 14.19 -24.71
C GLU A 38 -10.38 12.77 -25.30
N LYS A 39 -9.38 12.39 -26.09
CA LYS A 39 -9.27 11.09 -26.77
C LYS A 39 -7.85 10.54 -26.59
N PRO A 40 -7.48 10.12 -25.36
CA PRO A 40 -6.10 9.76 -25.07
C PRO A 40 -5.69 8.40 -25.64
N ASN A 41 -6.62 7.59 -26.15
CA ASN A 41 -6.35 6.25 -26.67
C ASN A 41 -6.90 6.06 -28.06
N TRP A 42 -6.12 5.40 -28.94
CA TRP A 42 -6.44 5.13 -30.33
C TRP A 42 -6.49 3.64 -30.61
N PHE A 43 -7.63 3.19 -31.11
CA PHE A 43 -7.93 1.78 -31.40
C PHE A 43 -8.05 1.50 -32.92
N GLY A 44 -7.77 2.51 -33.76
CA GLY A 44 -7.98 2.53 -35.19
C GLY A 44 -8.86 3.71 -35.61
N ALA A 45 -8.89 4.02 -36.90
CA ALA A 45 -9.63 5.18 -37.45
C ALA A 45 -11.17 5.04 -37.25
N ASP A 46 -11.70 3.83 -37.40
CA ASP A 46 -13.12 3.49 -37.22
C ASP A 46 -13.18 2.05 -36.69
N PRO A 47 -12.82 1.85 -35.40
CA PRO A 47 -12.67 0.50 -34.86
C PRO A 47 -14.00 -0.26 -34.84
N LYS A 48 -13.98 -1.49 -35.33
CA LYS A 48 -15.11 -2.41 -35.41
C LYS A 48 -14.81 -3.68 -34.65
N ALA A 49 -15.84 -4.39 -34.25
CA ALA A 49 -15.69 -5.72 -33.67
C ALA A 49 -14.82 -6.62 -34.56
N GLY A 50 -13.83 -7.26 -33.97
CA GLY A 50 -12.80 -8.02 -34.65
C GLY A 50 -11.50 -7.25 -34.84
N ALA A 51 -10.64 -7.73 -35.73
CA ALA A 51 -9.32 -7.14 -36.00
C ALA A 51 -9.42 -5.83 -36.77
N ASN A 52 -8.68 -4.82 -36.31
CA ASN A 52 -8.55 -3.50 -36.93
C ASN A 52 -7.08 -3.24 -37.24
N GLU A 53 -6.81 -2.79 -38.45
CA GLU A 53 -5.45 -2.50 -38.94
C GLU A 53 -5.19 -0.99 -38.91
N TRP A 54 -3.98 -0.60 -38.52
CA TRP A 54 -3.51 0.79 -38.56
C TRP A 54 -1.99 0.85 -38.73
N LYS A 55 -1.44 2.01 -39.00
CA LYS A 55 -0.01 2.18 -39.36
C LYS A 55 0.64 3.27 -38.53
N SER A 56 1.93 3.07 -38.26
CA SER A 56 2.86 4.11 -37.85
C SER A 56 4.21 3.86 -38.52
N GLY A 57 4.78 4.87 -39.19
CA GLY A 57 5.96 4.68 -40.02
C GLY A 57 5.72 3.62 -41.12
N ASP A 58 6.68 2.73 -41.29
CA ASP A 58 6.61 1.62 -42.26
C ASP A 58 6.03 0.33 -41.69
N PHE A 59 5.44 0.40 -40.49
CA PHE A 59 4.92 -0.76 -39.75
C PHE A 59 3.39 -0.78 -39.70
N THR A 60 2.83 -1.99 -39.81
CA THR A 60 1.39 -2.22 -39.72
C THR A 60 1.11 -2.91 -38.38
N PHE A 61 0.25 -2.30 -37.58
CA PHE A 61 -0.19 -2.75 -36.27
C PHE A 61 -1.64 -3.23 -36.31
N TYR A 62 -2.02 -4.09 -35.37
CA TYR A 62 -3.37 -4.62 -35.27
C TYR A 62 -3.90 -4.45 -33.86
N SER A 63 -5.14 -3.94 -33.74
CA SER A 63 -5.94 -4.01 -32.52
C SER A 63 -7.13 -4.94 -32.74
N TYR A 64 -7.60 -5.59 -31.71
CA TYR A 64 -8.83 -6.39 -31.75
C TYR A 64 -9.86 -5.78 -30.81
N GLN A 65 -11.07 -5.52 -31.33
CA GLN A 65 -12.19 -5.07 -30.54
C GLN A 65 -13.13 -6.26 -30.25
N ASP A 66 -13.28 -6.59 -28.96
CA ASP A 66 -14.22 -7.58 -28.47
C ASP A 66 -15.42 -6.87 -27.83
N ASN A 67 -16.62 -7.12 -28.37
CA ASN A 67 -17.87 -6.61 -27.84
C ASN A 67 -18.58 -7.75 -27.10
N SER A 68 -18.59 -7.68 -25.77
CA SER A 68 -19.27 -8.64 -24.92
C SER A 68 -20.44 -7.99 -24.17
N GLU A 69 -21.23 -8.79 -23.47
CA GLU A 69 -22.28 -8.31 -22.55
C GLU A 69 -21.71 -7.46 -21.36
N TRP A 70 -20.40 -7.59 -21.09
CA TRP A 70 -19.69 -6.88 -20.04
C TRP A 70 -19.06 -5.56 -20.49
N GLY A 71 -19.09 -5.26 -21.80
CA GLY A 71 -18.53 -4.05 -22.38
C GLY A 71 -17.70 -4.29 -23.63
N THR A 72 -17.03 -3.24 -24.08
CA THR A 72 -16.08 -3.30 -25.21
C THR A 72 -14.66 -3.35 -24.69
N PHE A 73 -13.92 -4.37 -25.09
CA PHE A 73 -12.53 -4.59 -24.73
C PHE A 73 -11.63 -4.51 -25.96
N TYR A 74 -10.40 -4.04 -25.77
CA TYR A 74 -9.43 -3.91 -26.84
C TYR A 74 -8.15 -4.67 -26.51
N TYR A 75 -7.63 -5.41 -27.49
CA TYR A 75 -6.42 -6.22 -27.43
C TYR A 75 -5.46 -5.86 -28.56
N GLY A 76 -4.23 -6.40 -28.54
CA GLY A 76 -3.21 -6.11 -29.51
C GLY A 76 -2.54 -4.76 -29.23
N PHE A 77 -2.41 -3.90 -30.24
CA PHE A 77 -1.72 -2.62 -30.14
C PHE A 77 -2.69 -1.45 -30.06
N ILE A 78 -2.53 -0.61 -29.07
CA ILE A 78 -3.32 0.59 -28.82
C ILE A 78 -2.34 1.77 -28.70
N ALA A 79 -2.51 2.83 -29.50
CA ALA A 79 -1.73 4.04 -29.30
C ALA A 79 -2.33 4.86 -28.16
N SER A 80 -1.47 5.50 -27.36
CA SER A 80 -1.84 6.26 -26.16
C SER A 80 -1.00 7.53 -26.03
N ASN A 81 -1.58 8.59 -25.46
CA ASN A 81 -0.88 9.80 -25.03
C ASN A 81 -1.09 10.09 -23.53
N GLU A 82 -1.46 9.08 -22.75
CA GLU A 82 -1.57 9.18 -21.31
C GLU A 82 -0.21 9.54 -20.69
N LYS A 83 -0.18 10.58 -19.84
CA LYS A 83 1.07 11.11 -19.25
C LYS A 83 1.23 10.73 -17.77
N GLU A 84 0.19 10.23 -17.16
CA GLU A 84 0.24 9.74 -15.78
C GLU A 84 0.79 8.31 -15.73
N ASN A 85 1.39 7.95 -14.63
CA ASN A 85 1.96 6.60 -14.42
C ASN A 85 1.29 5.85 -13.26
N GLU A 86 0.23 6.42 -12.70
CA GLU A 86 -0.53 5.79 -11.62
C GLU A 86 -1.60 4.86 -12.19
N PHE A 87 -1.81 3.74 -11.51
CA PHE A 87 -2.87 2.78 -11.80
C PHE A 87 -3.74 2.61 -10.55
N THR A 88 -5.01 3.00 -10.66
CA THR A 88 -5.98 2.93 -9.56
C THR A 88 -7.07 1.88 -9.78
N GLY A 89 -6.99 1.12 -10.91
CA GLY A 89 -7.88 -0.01 -11.20
C GLY A 89 -8.34 -0.17 -12.65
N PHE A 90 -8.32 0.88 -13.47
CA PHE A 90 -8.87 0.84 -14.84
C PHE A 90 -7.97 1.46 -15.92
N GLU A 91 -6.85 2.08 -15.55
CA GLU A 91 -5.99 2.83 -16.48
C GLU A 91 -4.98 1.91 -17.18
N GLN A 92 -5.47 1.12 -18.12
CA GLN A 92 -4.69 0.08 -18.80
C GLN A 92 -3.68 0.61 -19.83
N TYR A 93 -3.76 1.91 -20.23
CA TYR A 93 -3.00 2.44 -21.36
C TYR A 93 -1.93 3.45 -20.94
N ARG A 94 -1.39 3.33 -19.75
CA ARG A 94 -0.33 4.17 -19.17
C ARG A 94 1.02 3.46 -19.13
N SER A 95 2.10 4.18 -19.43
CA SER A 95 3.46 3.66 -19.20
C SER A 95 3.87 3.84 -17.74
N ALA A 96 4.70 2.95 -17.21
CA ALA A 96 5.19 3.06 -15.84
C ALA A 96 6.05 4.31 -15.59
N GLN A 97 6.69 4.86 -16.62
CA GLN A 97 7.41 6.12 -16.53
C GLN A 97 6.47 7.34 -16.53
N GLY A 98 5.30 7.22 -17.17
CA GLY A 98 4.40 8.33 -17.48
C GLY A 98 4.74 8.99 -18.82
N GLY A 99 3.91 8.76 -19.85
CA GLY A 99 4.08 9.27 -21.20
C GLY A 99 5.01 8.46 -22.10
N ALA A 100 5.38 9.05 -23.24
CA ALA A 100 6.17 8.47 -24.30
C ALA A 100 7.69 8.50 -24.01
N TYR A 101 8.48 7.75 -24.77
CA TYR A 101 9.93 7.89 -24.80
C TYR A 101 10.33 9.21 -25.49
N GLU A 102 9.72 9.48 -26.64
CA GLU A 102 9.96 10.69 -27.42
C GLU A 102 8.62 11.18 -28.01
N GLY A 103 8.42 12.49 -28.05
CA GLY A 103 7.17 13.08 -28.50
C GLY A 103 6.05 13.05 -27.46
N ASP A 104 4.81 12.85 -27.92
CA ASP A 104 3.63 12.85 -27.06
C ASP A 104 2.97 11.46 -26.94
N ASN A 105 3.17 10.58 -27.93
CA ASN A 105 2.44 9.33 -28.05
C ASN A 105 3.36 8.11 -27.98
N PHE A 106 2.80 7.00 -27.57
CA PHE A 106 3.44 5.66 -27.53
C PHE A 106 2.39 4.60 -27.87
N ALA A 107 2.77 3.34 -27.97
CA ALA A 107 1.82 2.23 -28.07
C ALA A 107 1.87 1.34 -26.82
N VAL A 108 0.69 0.82 -26.47
CA VAL A 108 0.52 -0.25 -25.46
C VAL A 108 0.17 -1.51 -26.21
N TRP A 109 0.88 -2.60 -25.91
CA TRP A 109 0.52 -3.93 -26.34
C TRP A 109 -0.13 -4.70 -25.20
N THR A 110 -1.20 -5.43 -25.50
CA THR A 110 -1.80 -6.40 -24.59
C THR A 110 -2.07 -7.71 -25.31
N ASN A 111 -1.89 -8.82 -24.58
CA ASN A 111 -2.06 -10.15 -25.15
C ASN A 111 -3.46 -10.36 -25.72
N ASP A 112 -3.50 -10.97 -26.89
CA ASP A 112 -4.71 -11.29 -27.63
C ASP A 112 -4.76 -12.77 -28.03
N TYR A 113 -5.88 -13.41 -27.80
CA TYR A 113 -6.14 -14.78 -28.21
C TYR A 113 -6.65 -14.89 -29.65
N TYR A 114 -6.85 -13.75 -30.35
CA TYR A 114 -7.47 -13.67 -31.67
C TYR A 114 -6.48 -13.44 -32.81
N GLY A 115 -5.18 -13.27 -32.52
CA GLY A 115 -4.10 -13.21 -33.52
C GLY A 115 -3.61 -11.80 -33.86
N THR A 116 -3.89 -10.78 -33.03
CA THR A 116 -3.40 -9.40 -33.20
C THR A 116 -2.10 -9.11 -32.41
N ASN A 117 -1.37 -10.14 -31.99
CA ASN A 117 -0.15 -10.02 -31.18
C ASN A 117 1.11 -9.67 -31.98
N SER A 118 1.01 -9.52 -33.30
CA SER A 118 2.14 -9.21 -34.16
C SER A 118 1.98 -7.90 -34.92
N LEU A 119 3.09 -7.30 -35.28
CA LEU A 119 3.15 -6.24 -36.29
C LEU A 119 3.77 -6.77 -37.59
N LYS A 120 3.46 -6.16 -38.73
CA LYS A 120 3.98 -6.52 -40.03
C LYS A 120 4.74 -5.36 -40.67
N LEU A 121 5.70 -5.70 -41.51
CA LEU A 121 6.54 -4.78 -42.24
C LEU A 121 6.94 -5.36 -43.62
N ALA A 122 7.42 -4.53 -44.52
CA ALA A 122 8.16 -5.01 -45.70
C ALA A 122 9.43 -5.70 -45.18
N LYS A 123 9.83 -6.83 -45.80
CA LYS A 123 11.02 -7.56 -45.39
C LYS A 123 12.22 -6.64 -45.16
N ALA A 124 12.68 -6.55 -43.92
CA ALA A 124 13.81 -5.72 -43.51
C ALA A 124 14.42 -6.24 -42.18
N ALA A 125 15.66 -5.81 -41.92
CA ALA A 125 16.20 -5.92 -40.56
C ALA A 125 15.64 -4.81 -39.67
N VAL A 126 15.20 -5.15 -38.44
CA VAL A 126 14.66 -4.19 -37.46
C VAL A 126 15.73 -3.95 -36.40
N PRO A 127 16.28 -2.73 -36.27
CA PRO A 127 17.33 -2.45 -35.27
C PRO A 127 16.86 -2.64 -33.84
N GLY A 128 15.69 -2.10 -33.49
CA GLY A 128 15.16 -2.21 -32.13
C GLY A 128 14.01 -1.24 -31.86
N PHE A 129 13.70 -1.04 -30.59
CA PHE A 129 12.68 -0.12 -30.11
C PHE A 129 12.90 0.22 -28.64
N PHE A 130 12.17 1.18 -28.11
CA PHE A 130 12.13 1.45 -26.66
C PHE A 130 10.93 0.77 -26.02
N VAL A 131 11.16 0.10 -24.89
CA VAL A 131 10.16 -0.61 -24.08
C VAL A 131 10.05 0.03 -22.71
N ASN A 132 8.84 0.04 -22.17
CA ASN A 132 8.56 0.31 -20.75
C ASN A 132 7.54 -0.71 -20.24
N ASN A 133 7.54 -0.98 -18.93
CA ASN A 133 6.40 -1.66 -18.34
C ASN A 133 5.15 -0.78 -18.44
N ASN A 134 4.02 -1.43 -18.46
CA ASN A 134 2.73 -0.78 -18.34
C ASN A 134 2.43 -0.52 -16.84
N ALA A 135 1.78 0.58 -16.50
CA ALA A 135 1.47 0.96 -15.11
C ALA A 135 0.61 -0.08 -14.39
N TYR A 136 -0.37 -0.69 -15.07
CA TYR A 136 -1.19 -1.78 -14.51
C TYR A 136 -0.34 -3.02 -14.18
N THR A 137 0.54 -3.43 -15.10
CA THR A 137 1.46 -4.55 -14.87
C THR A 137 2.38 -4.29 -13.69
N VAL A 138 2.92 -3.06 -13.59
CA VAL A 138 3.77 -2.67 -12.44
C VAL A 138 2.98 -2.68 -11.14
N ALA A 139 1.77 -2.12 -11.11
CA ALA A 139 0.94 -2.14 -9.92
C ALA A 139 0.64 -3.58 -9.44
N SER A 140 0.31 -4.49 -10.38
CA SER A 140 0.10 -5.91 -10.06
C SER A 140 1.37 -6.58 -9.53
N MET A 141 2.54 -6.33 -10.13
CA MET A 141 3.82 -6.88 -9.63
C MET A 141 4.20 -6.31 -8.26
N LEU A 142 3.95 -5.02 -8.00
CA LEU A 142 4.27 -4.36 -6.72
C LEU A 142 3.34 -4.80 -5.59
N TYR A 143 2.05 -4.93 -5.88
CA TYR A 143 1.03 -5.06 -4.83
C TYR A 143 0.33 -6.41 -4.83
N GLY A 144 0.36 -7.14 -5.95
CA GLY A 144 -0.53 -8.27 -6.17
C GLY A 144 -1.97 -7.80 -6.43
N ASP A 145 -2.84 -8.73 -6.76
CA ASP A 145 -4.27 -8.50 -6.92
C ASP A 145 -5.05 -9.81 -6.67
N ALA A 146 -6.34 -9.86 -7.00
CA ALA A 146 -7.16 -11.06 -6.79
C ALA A 146 -6.67 -12.30 -7.56
N TYR A 147 -5.83 -12.13 -8.59
CA TYR A 147 -5.36 -13.19 -9.48
C TYR A 147 -3.83 -13.34 -9.45
N ALA A 148 -3.11 -12.21 -9.38
CA ALA A 148 -1.66 -12.17 -9.45
C ALA A 148 -1.02 -11.98 -8.08
N LYS A 149 0.07 -12.69 -7.82
CA LYS A 149 0.86 -12.49 -6.60
C LYS A 149 1.76 -11.24 -6.69
N ARG A 150 2.10 -10.67 -5.56
CA ARG A 150 3.22 -9.71 -5.46
C ARG A 150 4.54 -10.38 -5.88
N PHE A 151 5.36 -9.67 -6.67
CA PHE A 151 6.68 -10.13 -7.07
C PHE A 151 7.71 -9.96 -5.95
N GLY A 152 8.53 -10.99 -5.79
CA GLY A 152 9.71 -10.99 -4.94
C GLY A 152 11.00 -11.06 -5.75
N LYS A 153 12.11 -11.36 -5.06
CA LYS A 153 13.45 -11.39 -5.65
C LYS A 153 13.62 -12.45 -6.75
N ASP A 154 12.93 -13.58 -6.61
CA ASP A 154 13.06 -14.72 -7.52
C ASP A 154 12.05 -14.69 -8.68
N ASP A 155 11.21 -13.65 -8.73
CA ASP A 155 10.19 -13.51 -9.75
C ASP A 155 10.72 -12.80 -10.99
N PHE A 156 10.08 -13.13 -12.13
CA PHE A 156 10.45 -12.55 -13.42
C PHE A 156 9.22 -12.28 -14.29
N LEU A 157 9.35 -11.27 -15.15
CA LEU A 157 8.48 -10.98 -16.27
C LEU A 157 9.36 -10.73 -17.50
N ASN A 158 9.16 -11.51 -18.57
CA ASN A 158 9.93 -11.39 -19.80
C ASN A 158 9.03 -11.07 -20.98
N LEU A 159 9.51 -10.19 -21.85
CA LEU A 159 9.01 -9.94 -23.18
C LEU A 159 9.76 -10.83 -24.18
N LEU A 160 9.03 -11.49 -25.06
CA LEU A 160 9.55 -12.28 -26.19
C LEU A 160 9.20 -11.56 -27.47
N CYS A 161 10.23 -11.18 -28.25
CA CYS A 161 10.09 -10.62 -29.60
C CYS A 161 10.48 -11.72 -30.59
N ILE A 162 9.52 -12.29 -31.28
CA ILE A 162 9.68 -13.44 -32.17
C ILE A 162 9.64 -12.95 -33.61
N GLY A 163 10.80 -12.98 -34.28
CA GLY A 163 10.94 -12.63 -35.68
C GLY A 163 10.44 -13.75 -36.61
N LYS A 164 9.64 -13.39 -37.59
CA LYS A 164 9.20 -14.31 -38.65
C LYS A 164 9.54 -13.77 -40.03
N LEU A 165 9.82 -14.70 -40.93
CA LEU A 165 9.98 -14.43 -42.36
C LEU A 165 9.19 -15.46 -43.16
N GLU A 166 8.26 -14.97 -44.02
CA GLU A 166 7.37 -15.82 -44.80
C GLU A 166 6.60 -16.86 -43.95
N GLY A 167 6.17 -16.40 -42.71
CA GLY A 167 5.43 -17.19 -41.73
C GLY A 167 6.27 -18.13 -40.87
N ASN A 168 7.59 -18.27 -41.14
CA ASN A 168 8.47 -19.11 -40.34
C ASN A 168 9.22 -18.31 -39.30
N VAL A 169 9.33 -18.84 -38.06
CA VAL A 169 10.15 -18.20 -36.99
C VAL A 169 11.63 -18.29 -37.43
N VAL A 170 12.31 -17.15 -37.40
CA VAL A 170 13.73 -17.02 -37.72
C VAL A 170 14.59 -16.95 -36.47
N ASP A 171 14.18 -16.15 -35.47
CA ASP A 171 14.85 -16.06 -34.18
C ASP A 171 13.91 -15.43 -33.13
N THR A 172 14.35 -15.41 -31.85
CA THR A 172 13.61 -14.81 -30.73
C THR A 172 14.55 -14.02 -29.83
N VAL A 173 14.21 -12.76 -29.61
CA VAL A 173 14.87 -11.92 -28.62
C VAL A 173 14.04 -11.93 -27.34
N LYS A 174 14.66 -12.28 -26.23
CA LYS A 174 14.07 -12.26 -24.90
C LYS A 174 14.60 -11.07 -24.10
N PHE A 175 13.70 -10.25 -23.57
CA PHE A 175 14.02 -9.08 -22.76
C PHE A 175 13.33 -9.16 -21.40
N ALA A 176 14.09 -8.96 -20.31
CA ALA A 176 13.53 -8.99 -18.96
C ALA A 176 12.91 -7.64 -18.61
N LEU A 177 11.57 -7.61 -18.46
CA LEU A 177 10.80 -6.48 -17.92
C LEU A 177 10.85 -6.43 -16.40
N ALA A 178 11.00 -7.58 -15.74
CA ALA A 178 11.24 -7.71 -14.30
C ALA A 178 12.14 -8.92 -14.02
N LYS A 179 13.12 -8.77 -13.10
CA LYS A 179 14.01 -9.83 -12.63
C LYS A 179 14.79 -9.38 -11.39
N ASP A 180 15.28 -10.34 -10.61
CA ASP A 180 16.22 -10.10 -9.49
C ASP A 180 15.70 -9.08 -8.47
N GLY A 181 14.38 -9.02 -8.24
CA GLY A 181 13.74 -8.05 -7.34
C GLY A 181 13.61 -6.64 -7.92
N LYS A 182 13.77 -6.48 -9.24
CA LYS A 182 13.72 -5.19 -9.94
C LYS A 182 12.84 -5.25 -11.18
N TYR A 183 12.35 -4.09 -11.62
CA TYR A 183 11.53 -3.96 -12.83
C TYR A 183 11.93 -2.73 -13.65
N VAL A 184 11.62 -2.76 -14.94
CA VAL A 184 11.83 -1.65 -15.86
C VAL A 184 10.77 -0.58 -15.59
N ASP A 185 11.18 0.57 -15.04
CA ASP A 185 10.34 1.74 -14.76
C ASP A 185 10.60 2.91 -15.73
N LYS A 186 11.67 2.80 -16.55
CA LYS A 186 12.09 3.81 -17.51
C LYS A 186 12.20 3.20 -18.90
N TRP A 187 11.96 4.03 -19.92
CA TRP A 187 12.10 3.60 -21.32
C TRP A 187 13.50 3.03 -21.57
N THR A 188 13.53 1.77 -21.98
CA THR A 188 14.76 1.01 -22.17
C THR A 188 14.84 0.44 -23.58
N PHE A 189 15.99 0.57 -24.25
CA PHE A 189 16.17 0.06 -25.61
C PHE A 189 16.28 -1.45 -25.65
N VAL A 190 15.48 -2.06 -26.55
CA VAL A 190 15.53 -3.49 -26.91
C VAL A 190 16.20 -3.63 -28.26
N ASP A 191 17.32 -4.30 -28.31
CA ASP A 191 18.06 -4.58 -29.54
C ASP A 191 17.46 -5.81 -30.24
N LEU A 192 16.93 -5.63 -31.45
CA LEU A 192 16.33 -6.69 -32.27
C LEU A 192 17.24 -7.16 -33.41
N SER A 193 18.48 -6.69 -33.48
CA SER A 193 19.40 -7.04 -34.58
C SER A 193 19.63 -8.54 -34.77
N ALA A 194 19.49 -9.33 -33.68
CA ALA A 194 19.60 -10.79 -33.74
C ALA A 194 18.48 -11.46 -34.56
N LEU A 195 17.33 -10.81 -34.76
CA LEU A 195 16.25 -11.36 -35.59
C LEU A 195 16.59 -11.43 -37.07
N GLY A 196 17.59 -10.65 -37.53
CA GLY A 196 17.92 -10.53 -38.96
C GLY A 196 16.80 -9.89 -39.79
N GLU A 197 16.63 -10.33 -41.04
CA GLU A 197 15.54 -9.88 -41.90
C GLU A 197 14.22 -10.57 -41.53
N VAL A 198 13.19 -9.80 -41.26
CA VAL A 198 11.84 -10.26 -40.90
C VAL A 198 10.77 -9.50 -41.71
N ASP A 199 9.59 -10.10 -41.86
CA ASP A 199 8.37 -9.46 -42.39
C ASP A 199 7.25 -9.39 -41.35
N GLU A 200 7.46 -10.02 -40.16
CA GLU A 200 6.56 -10.00 -39.02
C GLU A 200 7.37 -10.09 -37.72
N VAL A 201 6.98 -9.33 -36.71
CA VAL A 201 7.45 -9.48 -35.32
C VAL A 201 6.26 -9.78 -34.43
N LEU A 202 6.22 -10.97 -33.85
CA LEU A 202 5.22 -11.43 -32.91
C LEU A 202 5.72 -11.18 -31.48
N PHE A 203 4.82 -10.66 -30.63
CA PHE A 203 5.11 -10.45 -29.20
C PHE A 203 4.39 -11.48 -28.35
N ALA A 204 5.07 -11.89 -27.28
CA ALA A 204 4.52 -12.73 -26.22
C ALA A 204 5.17 -12.35 -24.89
N MET A 205 4.54 -12.71 -23.79
CA MET A 205 5.09 -12.52 -22.45
C MET A 205 5.13 -13.85 -21.69
N GLU A 206 6.08 -13.96 -20.80
CA GLU A 206 6.17 -15.06 -19.82
C GLU A 206 6.45 -14.52 -18.43
N SER A 207 5.81 -15.08 -17.43
CA SER A 207 5.95 -14.69 -16.03
C SER A 207 6.23 -15.91 -15.14
N SER A 208 6.88 -15.69 -14.00
CA SER A 208 6.97 -16.68 -12.92
C SER A 208 5.64 -16.90 -12.20
N ASP A 209 4.69 -15.96 -12.35
CA ASP A 209 3.35 -16.04 -11.76
C ASP A 209 2.35 -16.60 -12.76
N ASN A 210 2.06 -17.90 -12.63
CA ASN A 210 1.15 -18.63 -13.49
C ASN A 210 0.13 -19.42 -12.65
N GLY A 211 -1.11 -19.42 -13.13
CA GLY A 211 -2.22 -20.19 -12.58
C GLY A 211 -2.74 -21.26 -13.53
N GLU A 212 -3.90 -21.78 -13.24
CA GLU A 212 -4.58 -22.79 -14.05
C GLU A 212 -4.90 -22.31 -15.48
N TRP A 213 -5.09 -21.00 -15.65
CA TRP A 213 -5.49 -20.35 -16.91
C TRP A 213 -4.33 -19.67 -17.64
N GLY A 214 -3.09 -19.89 -17.21
CA GLY A 214 -1.89 -19.28 -17.76
C GLY A 214 -1.28 -18.23 -16.86
N MET A 215 -0.70 -17.18 -17.44
CA MET A 215 -0.03 -16.12 -16.71
C MET A 215 -1.05 -15.26 -15.93
N ASN A 216 -0.84 -15.13 -14.60
CA ASN A 216 -1.68 -14.29 -13.74
C ASN A 216 -1.28 -12.80 -13.82
N THR A 217 0.02 -12.53 -13.97
CA THR A 217 0.52 -11.16 -14.15
C THR A 217 -0.13 -10.53 -15.38
N PRO A 218 -0.69 -9.30 -15.30
CA PRO A 218 -1.30 -8.63 -16.46
C PRO A 218 -0.32 -8.53 -17.64
N ALA A 219 -0.74 -9.04 -18.80
CA ALA A 219 0.09 -9.16 -19.99
C ALA A 219 0.07 -7.87 -20.80
N TYR A 220 0.67 -6.79 -20.28
CA TYR A 220 0.79 -5.48 -20.93
C TYR A 220 2.25 -5.02 -20.91
N PHE A 221 2.68 -4.36 -22.00
CA PHE A 221 3.89 -3.56 -22.02
C PHE A 221 3.69 -2.34 -22.94
N CYS A 222 4.55 -1.34 -22.82
CA CYS A 222 4.54 -0.16 -23.67
C CYS A 222 5.74 -0.17 -24.60
N LEU A 223 5.56 0.32 -25.84
CA LEU A 223 6.62 0.44 -26.84
C LEU A 223 6.56 1.79 -27.52
N ASP A 224 7.75 2.28 -27.89
CA ASP A 224 7.91 3.52 -28.63
C ASP A 224 9.10 3.44 -29.59
N ASN A 225 9.10 4.27 -30.62
CA ASN A 225 10.14 4.36 -31.64
C ASN A 225 10.52 2.97 -32.21
N PHE A 226 9.51 2.16 -32.61
CA PHE A 226 9.77 0.83 -33.18
C PHE A 226 10.45 0.95 -34.55
N GLY A 227 11.58 0.26 -34.70
CA GLY A 227 12.46 0.35 -35.86
C GLY A 227 13.62 1.35 -35.70
N ALA A 228 13.73 2.02 -34.57
CA ALA A 228 14.83 2.94 -34.29
C ALA A 228 16.15 2.21 -34.08
N ALA A 229 17.25 2.83 -34.54
CA ALA A 229 18.59 2.41 -34.18
C ALA A 229 18.91 2.79 -32.74
N LYS A 230 19.73 1.99 -32.06
CA LYS A 230 20.21 2.31 -30.73
C LYS A 230 21.05 3.60 -30.76
N PRO A 231 20.70 4.63 -29.95
CA PRO A 231 21.48 5.86 -29.89
C PRO A 231 22.94 5.56 -29.51
N ALA A 232 23.90 6.27 -30.13
CA ALA A 232 25.34 5.99 -29.97
C ALA A 232 25.83 6.18 -28.51
N ASP A 233 25.21 7.08 -27.77
CA ASP A 233 25.52 7.41 -26.37
C ASP A 233 24.54 6.78 -25.38
N TYR A 234 23.66 5.87 -25.84
CA TYR A 234 22.65 5.23 -25.01
C TYR A 234 23.27 4.43 -23.87
N LYS A 235 22.80 4.72 -22.67
CA LYS A 235 23.04 3.93 -21.47
C LYS A 235 21.71 3.40 -20.94
N ALA A 236 21.61 2.08 -20.78
CA ALA A 236 20.42 1.51 -20.19
C ALA A 236 20.17 2.08 -18.80
N PRO A 237 18.94 2.54 -18.50
CA PRO A 237 18.59 2.96 -17.14
C PRO A 237 18.73 1.80 -16.15
N GLU A 238 18.99 2.13 -14.89
CA GLU A 238 18.86 1.14 -13.83
C GLU A 238 17.39 0.81 -13.63
N MET A 239 17.09 -0.46 -13.40
CA MET A 239 15.76 -0.94 -13.08
C MET A 239 15.40 -0.52 -11.65
N ALA A 240 14.14 -0.13 -11.41
CA ALA A 240 13.60 0.15 -10.09
C ALA A 240 13.48 -1.13 -9.25
N GLU A 241 13.63 -1.01 -7.94
CA GLU A 241 13.41 -2.11 -7.00
C GLU A 241 11.92 -2.26 -6.69
N PHE A 242 11.47 -3.50 -6.40
CA PHE A 242 10.12 -3.75 -5.88
C PHE A 242 10.01 -3.27 -4.42
N THR A 243 10.15 -1.98 -4.21
CA THR A 243 9.95 -1.35 -2.91
C THR A 243 8.75 -0.41 -2.99
N THR A 244 7.81 -0.59 -2.10
CA THR A 244 6.78 0.42 -1.87
C THR A 244 7.42 1.58 -1.12
N THR A 245 7.84 2.62 -1.84
CA THR A 245 8.44 3.78 -1.20
C THR A 245 7.35 4.67 -0.61
N TYR A 246 7.18 4.59 0.68
CA TYR A 246 6.46 5.59 1.46
C TYR A 246 7.31 5.96 2.68
N THR A 247 7.10 7.15 3.21
CA THR A 247 7.74 7.60 4.44
C THR A 247 6.86 7.17 5.62
N VAL A 248 7.46 6.45 6.56
CA VAL A 248 6.81 6.00 7.81
C VAL A 248 6.30 7.21 8.59
N ALA A 249 5.12 7.09 9.18
CA ALA A 249 4.60 8.08 10.11
C ALA A 249 5.23 7.86 11.49
N THR A 250 6.21 8.65 11.82
CA THR A 250 6.94 8.61 13.10
C THR A 250 6.36 9.57 14.15
N PHE A 251 5.44 10.45 13.74
CA PHE A 251 4.83 11.50 14.55
C PHE A 251 5.81 12.52 15.14
N GLU A 252 7.07 12.48 14.73
CA GLU A 252 8.08 13.42 15.19
C GLU A 252 7.79 14.86 14.72
N ASN A 253 8.39 15.82 15.41
CA ASN A 253 8.27 17.23 15.04
C ASN A 253 8.88 17.47 13.66
N GLU A 254 8.14 18.15 12.79
CA GLU A 254 8.60 18.53 11.45
C GLU A 254 8.16 19.93 11.07
N GLU A 255 8.94 20.61 10.22
CA GLU A 255 8.62 21.96 9.78
C GLU A 255 7.30 22.00 9.01
N GLY A 256 6.35 22.82 9.48
CA GLY A 256 4.99 22.91 8.91
C GLY A 256 4.03 21.80 9.32
N GLY A 257 4.51 20.79 10.06
CA GLY A 257 3.72 19.67 10.57
C GLY A 257 3.57 19.70 12.09
N ILE A 258 3.70 18.52 12.71
CA ILE A 258 3.58 18.32 14.15
C ILE A 258 4.59 19.20 14.90
N GLN A 259 4.11 19.92 15.93
CA GLN A 259 4.90 20.77 16.79
C GLN A 259 4.53 20.52 18.26
N LEU A 260 5.27 19.63 18.92
CA LEU A 260 5.16 19.29 20.33
C LEU A 260 6.37 19.83 21.11
N SER A 261 6.16 20.12 22.40
CA SER A 261 7.19 20.62 23.30
C SER A 261 6.89 20.22 24.76
N ALA A 262 7.77 20.59 25.68
CA ALA A 262 7.53 20.36 27.12
C ALA A 262 6.32 21.13 27.67
N ASP A 263 5.89 22.20 27.01
CA ASP A 263 4.70 23.01 27.41
C ASP A 263 3.46 22.69 26.55
N LYS A 264 3.63 21.94 25.44
CA LYS A 264 2.57 21.53 24.53
C LYS A 264 2.69 20.04 24.22
N HIS A 265 2.10 19.21 25.06
CA HIS A 265 2.25 17.77 25.00
C HIS A 265 1.39 17.09 23.93
N ASN A 266 0.34 17.76 23.44
CA ASN A 266 -0.63 17.14 22.53
C ASN A 266 -0.85 18.01 21.30
N TRP A 267 -0.95 17.37 20.12
CA TRP A 267 -1.16 18.00 18.83
C TRP A 267 -2.50 17.56 18.22
N PHE A 268 -3.32 18.54 17.92
CA PHE A 268 -4.68 18.37 17.37
C PHE A 268 -4.80 18.91 15.94
N GLY A 269 -3.69 19.25 15.30
CA GLY A 269 -3.59 19.95 14.02
C GLY A 269 -2.90 21.32 14.18
N ALA A 270 -2.55 21.95 13.06
CA ALA A 270 -1.82 23.23 13.06
C ALA A 270 -2.65 24.40 13.61
N ASP A 271 -3.92 24.43 13.26
CA ASP A 271 -4.91 25.44 13.71
C ASP A 271 -6.29 24.75 13.84
N PRO A 272 -6.47 23.90 14.88
CA PRO A 272 -7.65 23.05 14.97
C PRO A 272 -8.92 23.89 15.13
N LYS A 273 -9.94 23.53 14.35
CA LYS A 273 -11.26 24.15 14.33
C LYS A 273 -12.33 23.11 14.63
N ALA A 274 -13.49 23.57 15.06
CA ALA A 274 -14.64 22.69 15.25
C ALA A 274 -14.90 21.88 13.97
N GLY A 275 -15.05 20.57 14.10
CA GLY A 275 -15.16 19.62 13.03
C GLY A 275 -13.84 18.87 12.75
N ALA A 276 -13.75 18.25 11.58
CA ALA A 276 -12.59 17.45 11.18
C ALA A 276 -11.39 18.34 10.81
N ASN A 277 -10.23 17.99 11.34
CA ASN A 277 -8.95 18.64 11.06
C ASN A 277 -7.98 17.59 10.53
N GLU A 278 -7.44 17.82 9.33
CA GLU A 278 -6.47 16.95 8.68
C GLU A 278 -5.05 17.39 9.03
N TRP A 279 -4.17 16.41 9.21
CA TRP A 279 -2.75 16.62 9.40
C TRP A 279 -1.96 15.39 8.89
N LYS A 280 -0.66 15.54 8.67
CA LYS A 280 0.19 14.51 8.08
C LYS A 280 1.31 14.08 9.01
N SER A 281 1.70 12.82 8.89
CA SER A 281 2.99 12.31 9.32
C SER A 281 3.49 11.31 8.27
N GLY A 282 4.71 11.53 7.77
CA GLY A 282 5.21 10.76 6.65
C GLY A 282 4.30 10.83 5.42
N SER A 283 3.99 9.69 4.83
CA SER A 283 3.13 9.57 3.64
C SER A 283 1.64 9.38 3.97
N PHE A 284 1.21 9.66 5.19
CA PHE A 284 -0.12 9.32 5.69
C PHE A 284 -0.89 10.54 6.18
N ASP A 285 -2.19 10.55 5.92
CA ASP A 285 -3.14 11.58 6.34
C ASP A 285 -3.91 11.08 7.56
N PHE A 286 -3.86 11.86 8.62
CA PHE A 286 -4.54 11.63 9.90
C PHE A 286 -5.61 12.68 10.12
N TYR A 287 -6.64 12.34 10.90
CA TYR A 287 -7.77 13.23 11.16
C TYR A 287 -8.03 13.32 12.65
N THR A 288 -8.17 14.56 13.14
CA THR A 288 -8.65 14.86 14.48
C THR A 288 -9.99 15.57 14.35
N TYR A 289 -11.02 15.12 15.05
CA TYR A 289 -12.28 15.83 15.15
C TYR A 289 -12.32 16.65 16.42
N GLN A 290 -12.59 17.94 16.30
CA GLN A 290 -12.78 18.86 17.45
C GLN A 290 -14.27 19.08 17.66
N ASP A 291 -14.81 18.61 18.78
CA ASP A 291 -16.15 18.88 19.24
C ASP A 291 -16.13 20.04 20.25
N VAL A 292 -16.87 21.10 19.95
CA VAL A 292 -17.00 22.28 20.80
C VAL A 292 -18.42 22.36 21.33
N SER A 293 -18.59 22.12 22.60
CA SER A 293 -19.87 22.13 23.28
C SER A 293 -19.89 23.11 24.46
N GLU A 294 -21.03 23.28 25.10
CA GLU A 294 -21.16 24.05 26.33
C GLU A 294 -20.41 23.46 27.54
N TYR A 295 -20.03 22.17 27.43
CA TYR A 295 -19.28 21.41 28.46
C TYR A 295 -17.77 21.44 28.23
N GLY A 296 -17.30 22.00 27.12
CA GLY A 296 -15.88 22.09 26.81
C GLY A 296 -15.55 21.72 25.37
N THR A 297 -14.25 21.61 25.12
CA THR A 297 -13.70 21.14 23.83
C THR A 297 -13.15 19.74 23.98
N TYR A 298 -13.60 18.82 23.12
CA TYR A 298 -13.20 17.42 23.10
C TYR A 298 -12.58 17.11 21.75
N TYR A 299 -11.65 16.15 21.74
CA TYR A 299 -10.94 15.73 20.53
C TYR A 299 -11.05 14.22 20.35
N TYR A 300 -11.35 13.80 19.10
CA TYR A 300 -11.53 12.42 18.69
C TYR A 300 -10.66 12.11 17.46
N GLY A 301 -10.51 10.84 17.11
CA GLY A 301 -9.65 10.40 16.03
C GLY A 301 -8.19 10.29 16.48
N PHE A 302 -7.26 10.86 15.74
CA PHE A 302 -5.82 10.74 16.00
C PHE A 302 -5.26 12.03 16.61
N ILE A 303 -4.52 11.88 17.68
CA ILE A 303 -3.87 12.98 18.41
C ILE A 303 -2.39 12.61 18.59
N ALA A 304 -1.44 13.42 18.10
CA ALA A 304 -0.03 13.19 18.42
C ALA A 304 0.28 13.65 19.84
N SER A 305 1.13 12.90 20.54
CA SER A 305 1.46 13.10 21.96
C SER A 305 2.94 12.84 22.21
N ASN A 306 3.53 13.59 23.16
CA ASN A 306 4.87 13.32 23.71
C ASN A 306 4.84 13.09 25.24
N GLU A 307 3.70 12.68 25.76
CA GLU A 307 3.56 12.31 27.17
C GLU A 307 4.44 11.08 27.48
N LYS A 308 5.21 11.16 28.57
CA LYS A 308 6.18 10.11 28.96
C LYS A 308 5.76 9.30 30.19
N GLU A 309 4.68 9.69 30.86
CA GLU A 309 4.11 8.95 31.97
C GLU A 309 3.18 7.83 31.49
N ASN A 310 3.15 6.72 32.23
CA ASN A 310 2.33 5.53 31.91
C ASN A 310 1.21 5.28 32.94
N THR A 311 0.95 6.24 33.82
CA THR A 311 -0.12 6.17 34.82
C THR A 311 -1.26 7.10 34.44
N SER A 312 -2.47 6.71 34.78
CA SER A 312 -3.65 7.55 34.62
C SER A 312 -4.57 7.40 35.81
N THR A 313 -5.11 8.54 36.26
CA THR A 313 -6.15 8.62 37.31
C THR A 313 -7.52 8.92 36.70
N GLY A 314 -7.61 9.12 35.39
CA GLY A 314 -8.84 9.40 34.68
C GLY A 314 -8.62 10.01 33.31
N TRP A 315 -9.70 10.51 32.72
CA TRP A 315 -9.73 11.02 31.36
C TRP A 315 -8.82 12.24 31.09
N THR A 316 -8.36 12.96 32.10
CA THR A 316 -7.45 14.10 31.94
C THR A 316 -6.05 13.66 31.46
N GLU A 317 -5.69 12.38 31.64
CA GLU A 317 -4.43 11.78 31.20
C GLU A 317 -4.63 10.81 30.02
N GLN A 318 -5.65 11.06 29.21
CA GLN A 318 -6.08 10.21 28.10
C GLN A 318 -5.07 10.09 26.94
N TYR A 319 -4.03 10.92 26.89
CA TYR A 319 -3.06 10.93 25.78
C TYR A 319 -1.72 10.29 26.15
N ARG A 320 -1.69 9.38 27.11
CA ARG A 320 -0.52 8.65 27.59
C ARG A 320 -0.51 7.20 27.07
N SER A 321 0.65 6.69 26.69
CA SER A 321 0.81 5.26 26.39
C SER A 321 1.02 4.45 27.67
N ALA A 322 0.55 3.21 27.72
CA ALA A 322 0.82 2.30 28.84
C ALA A 322 2.31 1.94 28.97
N ALA A 323 3.08 2.06 27.89
CA ALA A 323 4.54 1.89 27.89
C ALA A 323 5.30 3.08 28.50
N GLY A 324 4.69 4.27 28.56
CA GLY A 324 5.34 5.50 29.02
C GLY A 324 6.19 6.17 27.95
N GLY A 325 5.55 6.78 26.95
CA GLY A 325 6.18 7.46 25.81
C GLY A 325 6.07 6.71 24.51
N ALA A 326 6.85 7.13 23.51
CA ALA A 326 6.91 6.58 22.16
C ALA A 326 7.61 5.21 22.10
N TYR A 327 7.41 4.50 20.98
CA TYR A 327 8.24 3.33 20.65
C TYR A 327 9.65 3.78 20.26
N GLU A 328 9.73 4.78 19.38
CA GLU A 328 10.98 5.37 18.91
C GLU A 328 10.84 6.89 18.85
N GLY A 329 11.91 7.61 19.15
CA GLY A 329 11.87 9.06 19.19
C GLY A 329 11.22 9.63 20.46
N ASP A 330 10.50 10.75 20.30
CA ASP A 330 9.85 11.45 21.40
C ASP A 330 8.32 11.41 21.34
N ASN A 331 7.74 11.23 20.14
CA ASN A 331 6.32 11.37 19.88
C ASN A 331 5.68 10.07 19.41
N PHE A 332 4.39 9.92 19.66
CA PHE A 332 3.52 8.84 19.18
C PHE A 332 2.13 9.39 18.91
N ALA A 333 1.22 8.60 18.36
CA ALA A 333 -0.17 8.98 18.24
C ALA A 333 -1.06 8.17 19.19
N VAL A 334 -2.10 8.84 19.67
CA VAL A 334 -3.22 8.24 20.40
C VAL A 334 -4.44 8.28 19.49
N TRP A 335 -5.10 7.15 19.32
CA TRP A 335 -6.40 7.07 18.67
C TRP A 335 -7.50 6.96 19.71
N THR A 336 -8.58 7.66 19.50
CA THR A 336 -9.82 7.51 20.27
C THR A 336 -11.03 7.47 19.33
N ASN A 337 -12.03 6.67 19.69
CA ASN A 337 -13.21 6.47 18.86
C ASN A 337 -13.93 7.78 18.55
N ASP A 338 -14.25 7.96 17.28
CA ASP A 338 -14.98 9.11 16.76
C ASP A 338 -16.26 8.68 16.07
N TYR A 339 -17.37 9.24 16.51
CA TYR A 339 -18.69 9.03 15.90
C TYR A 339 -18.90 9.87 14.63
N TYR A 340 -17.95 10.75 14.28
CA TYR A 340 -18.05 11.72 13.18
C TYR A 340 -17.22 11.32 11.95
N GLY A 341 -16.47 10.20 12.00
CA GLY A 341 -15.77 9.61 10.87
C GLY A 341 -14.26 9.84 10.81
N SER A 342 -13.61 10.36 11.87
CA SER A 342 -12.15 10.57 11.94
C SER A 342 -11.38 9.30 12.41
N ASN A 343 -11.89 8.12 12.11
CA ASN A 343 -11.36 6.84 12.61
C ASN A 343 -10.36 6.16 11.66
N SER A 344 -9.98 6.82 10.57
CA SER A 344 -9.14 6.21 9.54
C SER A 344 -7.86 6.98 9.27
N ILE A 345 -6.86 6.26 8.77
CA ILE A 345 -5.64 6.80 8.16
C ILE A 345 -5.81 6.67 6.66
N LYS A 346 -5.60 7.76 5.90
CA LYS A 346 -5.72 7.77 4.44
C LYS A 346 -4.37 7.96 3.76
N MET A 347 -4.32 7.53 2.52
CA MET A 347 -3.13 7.62 1.67
C MET A 347 -3.53 8.20 0.32
N ALA A 348 -2.72 9.11 -0.20
CA ALA A 348 -2.95 9.71 -1.52
C ALA A 348 -2.93 8.66 -2.65
N GLN A 349 -2.18 7.58 -2.47
CA GLN A 349 -2.08 6.45 -3.39
C GLN A 349 -2.26 5.13 -2.63
N PRO A 350 -2.92 4.13 -3.22
CA PRO A 350 -3.03 2.80 -2.62
C PRO A 350 -1.64 2.21 -2.33
N LYS A 351 -1.51 1.56 -1.17
CA LYS A 351 -0.25 0.97 -0.69
C LYS A 351 -0.51 -0.33 0.05
N ILE A 352 0.47 -1.23 0.02
CA ILE A 352 0.56 -2.29 1.02
C ILE A 352 1.31 -1.71 2.21
N ILE A 353 0.64 -1.70 3.36
CA ILE A 353 1.22 -1.21 4.62
C ILE A 353 1.90 -2.38 5.32
N GLU A 354 3.18 -2.23 5.65
CA GLU A 354 3.93 -3.31 6.30
C GLU A 354 3.47 -3.53 7.73
N GLY A 355 3.31 -2.46 8.53
CA GLY A 355 2.81 -2.57 9.90
C GLY A 355 3.01 -1.31 10.72
N PHE A 356 2.87 -1.44 12.02
CA PHE A 356 3.10 -0.37 12.99
C PHE A 356 3.32 -0.96 14.39
N PHE A 357 3.75 -0.13 15.33
CA PHE A 357 3.80 -0.49 16.74
C PHE A 357 2.53 -0.03 17.45
N VAL A 358 1.90 -0.94 18.19
CA VAL A 358 0.68 -0.71 18.95
C VAL A 358 0.93 -0.85 20.44
N ASN A 359 0.27 -0.03 21.25
CA ASN A 359 0.24 -0.13 22.71
C ASN A 359 -1.16 0.19 23.22
N ASN A 360 -1.49 -0.30 24.40
CA ASN A 360 -2.65 0.22 25.11
C ASN A 360 -2.40 1.67 25.56
N ASN A 361 -3.48 2.39 25.69
CA ASN A 361 -3.50 3.69 26.33
C ASN A 361 -3.51 3.53 27.86
N ALA A 362 -2.81 4.41 28.58
CA ALA A 362 -2.69 4.33 30.04
C ALA A 362 -4.05 4.47 30.77
N TYR A 363 -4.94 5.33 30.26
CA TYR A 363 -6.29 5.49 30.81
C TYR A 363 -7.13 4.22 30.62
N THR A 364 -7.08 3.61 29.42
CA THR A 364 -7.74 2.33 29.14
C THR A 364 -7.21 1.21 30.06
N VAL A 365 -5.89 1.14 30.26
CA VAL A 365 -5.28 0.16 31.19
C VAL A 365 -5.72 0.41 32.62
N ALA A 366 -5.71 1.65 33.09
CA ALA A 366 -6.15 1.99 34.44
C ALA A 366 -7.62 1.57 34.67
N SER A 367 -8.51 1.82 33.72
CA SER A 367 -9.92 1.39 33.76
C SER A 367 -10.03 -0.16 33.78
N MET A 368 -9.34 -0.87 32.90
CA MET A 368 -9.35 -2.33 32.88
C MET A 368 -8.80 -2.95 34.17
N CYS A 369 -7.75 -2.34 34.75
CA CYS A 369 -7.13 -2.87 36.00
C CYS A 369 -7.96 -2.61 37.27
N ASN A 370 -8.61 -1.45 37.34
CA ASN A 370 -9.22 -0.99 38.59
C ASN A 370 -10.76 -0.97 38.52
N GLY A 371 -11.34 -0.87 37.33
CA GLY A 371 -12.72 -0.45 37.14
C GLY A 371 -12.88 1.07 37.40
N ASP A 372 -14.02 1.62 37.03
CA ASP A 372 -14.42 2.98 37.33
C ASP A 372 -15.95 3.08 37.41
N ASP A 373 -16.51 4.28 37.45
CA ASP A 373 -17.96 4.49 37.59
C ASP A 373 -18.77 3.92 36.41
N TYR A 374 -18.14 3.67 35.26
CA TYR A 374 -18.77 3.22 34.01
C TYR A 374 -18.30 1.84 33.60
N ALA A 375 -17.01 1.55 33.75
CA ALA A 375 -16.37 0.33 33.28
C ALA A 375 -16.06 -0.62 34.43
N LYS A 376 -16.26 -1.92 34.21
CA LYS A 376 -15.87 -2.95 35.17
C LYS A 376 -14.36 -3.22 35.15
N LYS A 377 -13.82 -3.68 36.26
CA LYS A 377 -12.50 -4.31 36.29
C LYS A 377 -12.48 -5.56 35.43
N PHE A 378 -11.45 -5.73 34.59
CA PHE A 378 -11.27 -6.90 33.75
C PHE A 378 -10.78 -8.10 34.54
N GLY A 379 -11.33 -9.25 34.22
CA GLY A 379 -10.90 -10.56 34.68
C GLY A 379 -10.38 -11.42 33.52
N LYS A 380 -10.17 -12.71 33.84
CA LYS A 380 -9.60 -13.68 32.90
C LYS A 380 -10.43 -13.87 31.59
N ASN A 381 -11.73 -13.69 31.70
CA ASN A 381 -12.64 -13.89 30.52
C ASN A 381 -12.94 -12.61 29.76
N ASP A 382 -12.35 -11.50 30.15
CA ASP A 382 -12.56 -10.22 29.47
C ASP A 382 -11.55 -10.00 28.36
N SER A 383 -11.97 -9.24 27.35
CA SER A 383 -11.11 -8.91 26.22
C SER A 383 -11.38 -7.49 25.72
N LEU A 384 -10.32 -6.88 25.22
CA LEU A 384 -10.33 -5.64 24.42
C LEU A 384 -9.61 -5.95 23.12
N ASN A 385 -10.27 -5.73 21.99
CA ASN A 385 -9.73 -6.04 20.67
C ASN A 385 -9.72 -4.79 19.79
N LEU A 386 -8.62 -4.61 19.08
CA LEU A 386 -8.48 -3.66 17.99
C LEU A 386 -8.90 -4.34 16.69
N ILE A 387 -9.87 -3.76 16.00
CA ILE A 387 -10.33 -4.17 14.67
C ILE A 387 -9.73 -3.20 13.67
N ILE A 388 -9.10 -3.73 12.64
CA ILE A 388 -8.44 -2.96 11.59
C ILE A 388 -9.03 -3.40 10.26
N VAL A 389 -9.58 -2.46 9.51
CA VAL A 389 -10.22 -2.70 8.21
C VAL A 389 -9.45 -1.95 7.14
N GLY A 390 -9.03 -2.65 6.10
CA GLY A 390 -8.44 -2.08 4.91
C GLY A 390 -9.50 -1.79 3.85
N ASN A 391 -9.55 -0.56 3.37
CA ASN A 391 -10.41 -0.13 2.28
C ASN A 391 -9.58 0.19 1.02
N LEU A 392 -10.17 -0.07 -0.14
CA LEU A 392 -9.68 0.37 -1.44
C LEU A 392 -10.84 0.97 -2.22
N ASN A 393 -10.69 2.23 -2.65
CA ASN A 393 -11.74 2.97 -3.36
C ASN A 393 -13.09 2.97 -2.60
N GLY A 394 -13.03 3.15 -1.27
CA GLY A 394 -14.19 3.21 -0.39
C GLY A 394 -14.88 1.86 -0.14
N LYS A 395 -14.27 0.74 -0.49
CA LYS A 395 -14.78 -0.62 -0.22
C LYS A 395 -13.81 -1.38 0.66
N GLU A 396 -14.35 -2.09 1.66
CA GLU A 396 -13.58 -3.04 2.44
C GLU A 396 -13.01 -4.15 1.55
N VAL A 397 -11.70 -4.36 1.63
CA VAL A 397 -10.99 -5.43 0.91
C VAL A 397 -10.49 -6.52 1.86
N SER A 398 -10.17 -6.17 3.09
CA SER A 398 -9.73 -7.13 4.11
C SER A 398 -9.88 -6.52 5.51
N SER A 399 -9.87 -7.37 6.52
CA SER A 399 -9.88 -6.93 7.92
C SER A 399 -9.09 -7.89 8.80
N MET A 400 -8.61 -7.38 9.93
CA MET A 400 -7.93 -8.18 10.95
C MET A 400 -8.30 -7.73 12.35
N LYS A 401 -8.02 -8.61 13.32
CA LYS A 401 -8.30 -8.40 14.73
C LYS A 401 -7.05 -8.65 15.55
N PHE A 402 -6.73 -7.73 16.45
CA PHE A 402 -5.62 -7.85 17.39
C PHE A 402 -6.12 -7.66 18.82
N SER A 403 -5.72 -8.55 19.74
CA SER A 403 -6.15 -8.46 21.14
C SER A 403 -5.22 -7.58 21.95
N LEU A 404 -5.72 -6.42 22.37
CA LEU A 404 -5.06 -5.51 23.32
C LEU A 404 -5.15 -6.01 24.77
N ALA A 405 -6.19 -6.79 25.08
CA ALA A 405 -6.34 -7.50 26.33
C ALA A 405 -7.09 -8.81 26.10
N LYS A 406 -6.61 -9.93 26.72
CA LYS A 406 -7.25 -11.24 26.69
C LYS A 406 -6.63 -12.17 27.74
N ASP A 407 -7.37 -13.20 28.13
CA ASP A 407 -6.88 -14.30 28.98
C ASP A 407 -6.26 -13.84 30.31
N GLY A 408 -6.75 -12.71 30.86
CA GLY A 408 -6.24 -12.12 32.09
C GLY A 408 -4.95 -11.29 31.91
N LYS A 409 -4.60 -10.96 30.67
CA LYS A 409 -3.40 -10.18 30.31
C LYS A 409 -3.73 -9.01 29.40
N TYR A 410 -2.84 -8.02 29.36
CA TYR A 410 -2.98 -6.84 28.49
C TYR A 410 -1.63 -6.41 27.91
N VAL A 411 -1.65 -5.76 26.77
CA VAL A 411 -0.47 -5.16 26.10
C VAL A 411 -0.03 -3.93 26.89
N ASP A 412 1.14 -3.97 27.52
CA ASP A 412 1.76 -2.88 28.28
C ASP A 412 3.05 -2.36 27.62
N LYS A 413 3.52 -3.05 26.58
CA LYS A 413 4.72 -2.70 25.82
C LYS A 413 4.40 -2.53 24.35
N TRP A 414 5.14 -1.69 23.66
CA TRP A 414 5.01 -1.51 22.23
C TRP A 414 5.17 -2.85 21.49
N THR A 415 4.14 -3.23 20.78
CA THR A 415 4.06 -4.52 20.08
C THR A 415 3.90 -4.28 18.57
N TYR A 416 4.77 -4.88 17.76
CA TYR A 416 4.65 -4.78 16.31
C TYR A 416 3.44 -5.57 15.79
N LEU A 417 2.67 -4.92 14.91
CA LEU A 417 1.51 -5.50 14.24
C LEU A 417 1.67 -5.35 12.73
N GLY A 418 1.85 -6.48 12.03
CA GLY A 418 1.93 -6.52 10.56
C GLY A 418 0.56 -6.30 9.94
N LEU A 419 0.51 -5.47 8.88
CA LEU A 419 -0.71 -5.11 8.15
C LEU A 419 -0.72 -5.64 6.71
N GLU A 420 0.29 -6.38 6.27
CA GLU A 420 0.39 -6.87 4.88
C GLU A 420 -0.82 -7.73 4.48
N ILE A 421 -1.48 -8.35 5.46
CA ILE A 421 -2.70 -9.14 5.24
C ILE A 421 -3.88 -8.30 4.72
N LEU A 422 -3.85 -6.97 4.92
CA LEU A 422 -4.88 -6.08 4.39
C LEU A 422 -4.78 -5.93 2.86
N GLY A 423 -3.61 -6.27 2.28
CA GLY A 423 -3.36 -6.09 0.85
C GLY A 423 -3.22 -4.62 0.44
N LEU A 424 -3.56 -4.32 -0.81
CA LEU A 424 -3.54 -2.95 -1.33
C LEU A 424 -4.71 -2.15 -0.77
N VAL A 425 -4.41 -1.04 -0.08
CA VAL A 425 -5.41 -0.17 0.56
C VAL A 425 -5.07 1.31 0.34
N ASP A 426 -6.09 2.16 0.26
CA ASP A 426 -6.00 3.62 0.27
C ASP A 426 -6.50 4.23 1.59
N GLU A 427 -7.11 3.39 2.44
CA GLU A 427 -7.60 3.79 3.76
C GLU A 427 -7.50 2.61 4.74
N VAL A 428 -7.07 2.89 5.98
CA VAL A 428 -7.07 1.93 7.09
C VAL A 428 -7.96 2.47 8.20
N VAL A 429 -9.05 1.78 8.50
CA VAL A 429 -10.04 2.17 9.51
C VAL A 429 -9.83 1.39 10.78
N PHE A 430 -9.95 2.07 11.93
CA PHE A 430 -9.78 1.47 13.25
C PHE A 430 -11.09 1.51 14.04
N SER A 431 -11.31 0.46 14.83
CA SER A 431 -12.36 0.41 15.85
C SER A 431 -11.95 -0.51 17.00
N LEU A 432 -12.60 -0.36 18.15
CA LEU A 432 -12.39 -1.22 19.29
C LEU A 432 -13.67 -1.97 19.65
N GLU A 433 -13.52 -3.20 20.12
CA GLU A 433 -14.58 -3.99 20.73
C GLU A 433 -14.13 -4.51 22.10
N SER A 434 -15.01 -4.46 23.08
CA SER A 434 -14.77 -4.93 24.44
C SER A 434 -15.86 -5.90 24.90
N THR A 435 -15.54 -6.80 25.81
CA THR A 435 -16.53 -7.61 26.55
C THR A 435 -17.30 -6.81 27.60
N ASP A 436 -16.83 -5.60 27.93
CA ASP A 436 -17.50 -4.68 28.84
C ASP A 436 -18.36 -3.68 28.05
N ASN A 437 -19.65 -3.99 27.94
CA ASN A 437 -20.64 -3.21 27.21
C ASN A 437 -21.84 -2.90 28.10
N GLY A 438 -22.37 -1.69 27.97
CA GLY A 438 -23.58 -1.21 28.62
C GLY A 438 -24.68 -0.84 27.64
N GLU A 439 -25.67 -0.12 28.10
CA GLU A 439 -26.81 0.36 27.31
C GLU A 439 -26.38 1.29 26.14
N TYR A 440 -25.26 2.01 26.32
CA TYR A 440 -24.76 2.99 25.36
C TYR A 440 -23.53 2.49 24.57
N GLY A 441 -23.26 1.18 24.57
CA GLY A 441 -22.15 0.56 23.88
C GLY A 441 -21.00 0.19 24.83
N MET A 442 -19.76 0.28 24.36
CA MET A 442 -18.58 -0.13 25.11
C MET A 442 -18.33 0.80 26.30
N ASN A 443 -18.22 0.22 27.51
CA ASN A 443 -17.91 0.97 28.73
C ASN A 443 -16.40 1.20 28.91
N THR A 444 -15.57 0.24 28.46
CA THR A 444 -14.12 0.39 28.48
C THR A 444 -13.71 1.62 27.69
N PRO A 445 -12.84 2.51 28.20
CA PRO A 445 -12.38 3.68 27.44
C PRO A 445 -11.79 3.29 26.09
N ALA A 446 -12.31 3.88 25.00
CA ALA A 446 -12.00 3.51 23.63
C ALA A 446 -10.75 4.21 23.11
N TYR A 447 -9.57 3.85 23.64
CA TYR A 447 -8.28 4.42 23.26
C TYR A 447 -7.24 3.32 23.01
N PHE A 448 -6.36 3.55 22.05
CA PHE A 448 -5.09 2.84 21.89
C PHE A 448 -4.01 3.81 21.40
N CYS A 449 -2.74 3.38 21.46
CA CYS A 449 -1.60 4.16 20.99
C CYS A 449 -0.94 3.45 19.80
N LEU A 450 -0.42 4.24 18.86
CA LEU A 450 0.30 3.74 17.68
C LEU A 450 1.55 4.59 17.44
N ASP A 451 2.58 3.93 16.91
CA ASP A 451 3.83 4.57 16.51
C ASP A 451 4.41 3.89 15.27
N ASN A 452 5.24 4.62 14.52
CA ASN A 452 5.89 4.14 13.31
C ASN A 452 4.93 3.45 12.34
N PHE A 453 3.79 4.11 12.02
CA PHE A 453 2.81 3.55 11.07
C PHE A 453 3.40 3.48 9.65
N GLY A 454 3.40 2.29 9.10
CA GLY A 454 4.05 1.94 7.84
C GLY A 454 5.43 1.27 8.02
N ALA A 455 5.94 1.12 9.24
CA ALA A 455 7.26 0.51 9.45
C ALA A 455 7.28 -0.99 9.14
N ALA A 456 8.40 -1.44 8.58
CA ALA A 456 8.71 -2.85 8.44
C ALA A 456 8.95 -3.49 9.82
N ARG A 457 8.65 -4.79 9.92
CA ARG A 457 9.00 -5.54 11.13
C ARG A 457 10.52 -5.59 11.29
N PRO A 458 11.08 -5.14 12.43
CA PRO A 458 12.51 -5.28 12.67
C PRO A 458 12.97 -6.75 12.60
N ALA A 459 14.14 -6.99 11.97
CA ALA A 459 14.60 -8.35 11.70
C ALA A 459 14.81 -9.19 12.97
N ASP A 460 15.16 -8.56 14.09
CA ASP A 460 15.40 -9.17 15.40
C ASP A 460 14.21 -8.99 16.36
N TYR A 461 13.06 -8.53 15.86
CA TYR A 461 11.89 -8.28 16.70
C TYR A 461 11.35 -9.57 17.33
N VAL A 462 11.24 -9.53 18.65
CA VAL A 462 10.55 -10.54 19.48
C VAL A 462 9.36 -9.86 20.14
N ALA A 463 8.16 -10.42 19.93
CA ALA A 463 6.96 -9.89 20.56
C ALA A 463 7.10 -9.92 22.08
N PRO A 464 6.86 -8.80 22.80
CA PRO A 464 6.91 -8.78 24.25
C PRO A 464 5.79 -9.62 24.86
N GLU A 465 6.05 -10.16 26.04
CA GLU A 465 4.99 -10.77 26.82
C GLU A 465 4.03 -9.71 27.35
N MET A 466 2.73 -10.02 27.32
CA MET A 466 1.68 -9.18 27.89
C MET A 466 1.74 -9.19 29.43
N ALA A 467 1.47 -8.04 30.05
CA ALA A 467 1.34 -7.94 31.50
C ALA A 467 0.08 -8.64 32.02
N GLU A 468 0.14 -9.16 33.23
CA GLU A 468 -1.03 -9.75 33.86
C GLU A 468 -1.87 -8.67 34.57
N PHE A 469 -3.19 -8.79 34.52
CA PHE A 469 -4.04 -7.94 35.37
C PHE A 469 -3.73 -8.20 36.86
N PRO A 470 -3.73 -7.14 37.67
CA PRO A 470 -3.54 -7.31 39.10
C PRO A 470 -4.57 -8.31 39.66
N GLU A 471 -4.07 -9.41 40.22
CA GLU A 471 -4.95 -10.32 40.97
C GLU A 471 -5.70 -9.51 42.03
N GLU A 472 -7.00 -9.81 42.22
CA GLU A 472 -7.63 -9.39 43.46
C GLU A 472 -6.79 -9.96 44.56
N GLN A 473 -6.10 -9.11 45.30
CA GLN A 473 -5.64 -9.52 46.60
C GLN A 473 -6.93 -9.87 47.37
N GLY A 474 -7.35 -11.12 47.23
CA GLY A 474 -8.28 -11.70 48.18
C GLY A 474 -7.68 -11.36 49.50
N ILE A 475 -8.46 -10.78 50.44
CA ILE A 475 -8.03 -10.61 51.80
C ILE A 475 -7.45 -11.96 52.14
N GLU A 476 -6.09 -12.08 52.12
CA GLU A 476 -5.44 -13.29 52.66
C GLU A 476 -6.14 -13.51 53.99
N ASN A 477 -6.78 -14.66 54.11
CA ASN A 477 -7.29 -15.09 55.41
C ASN A 477 -6.11 -14.88 56.36
N ILE A 478 -6.10 -13.73 57.04
CA ILE A 478 -5.26 -13.54 58.17
C ILE A 478 -5.65 -14.76 59.02
N ASN A 479 -4.80 -15.79 59.00
CA ASN A 479 -4.87 -16.83 59.98
C ASN A 479 -4.75 -16.07 61.31
N ALA A 480 -5.88 -15.56 61.76
CA ALA A 480 -6.03 -15.12 63.13
C ALA A 480 -5.76 -16.39 63.91
N GLU A 481 -4.48 -16.57 64.32
CA GLU A 481 -4.23 -17.34 65.54
C GLU A 481 -5.28 -16.83 66.46
N THR A 482 -6.16 -17.73 66.87
CA THR A 482 -7.40 -17.54 67.61
C THR A 482 -7.18 -16.78 68.89
N VAL A 483 -7.16 -15.48 68.79
CA VAL A 483 -7.47 -14.66 69.95
C VAL A 483 -8.99 -14.57 70.00
N ALA A 484 -9.62 -15.38 70.82
CA ALA A 484 -11.06 -15.49 70.93
C ALA A 484 -11.66 -14.14 71.31
N ALA A 485 -12.09 -13.40 70.30
CA ALA A 485 -12.87 -12.19 70.50
C ALA A 485 -14.34 -12.62 70.75
N GLN A 486 -14.85 -12.29 71.88
CA GLN A 486 -16.25 -12.55 72.26
C GLN A 486 -17.10 -11.30 72.08
N LYS A 487 -18.23 -11.47 71.39
CA LYS A 487 -19.26 -10.43 71.35
C LYS A 487 -20.03 -10.48 72.69
N ILE A 488 -20.06 -9.37 73.40
CA ILE A 488 -20.79 -9.25 74.66
C ILE A 488 -21.82 -8.11 74.54
N MET A 489 -22.97 -8.36 75.16
CA MET A 489 -24.00 -7.33 75.33
C MET A 489 -23.94 -6.80 76.75
N LEU A 490 -23.72 -5.48 76.89
CA LEU A 490 -23.75 -4.76 78.13
C LEU A 490 -24.73 -3.60 78.07
N ASN A 491 -25.75 -3.59 78.91
CA ASN A 491 -26.79 -2.52 78.89
C ASN A 491 -27.44 -2.25 77.51
N GLY A 492 -27.66 -3.31 76.72
CA GLY A 492 -28.27 -3.22 75.41
C GLY A 492 -27.35 -2.74 74.28
N GLN A 493 -26.07 -2.56 74.56
CA GLN A 493 -25.08 -2.17 73.53
C GLN A 493 -24.11 -3.37 73.32
N LEU A 494 -23.71 -3.51 72.00
CA LEU A 494 -22.77 -4.55 71.58
C LEU A 494 -21.32 -4.10 71.80
N PHE A 495 -20.52 -4.93 72.48
CA PHE A 495 -19.07 -4.76 72.67
C PHE A 495 -18.31 -5.98 72.19
N ILE A 496 -17.02 -5.81 71.92
CA ILE A 496 -16.08 -6.87 71.54
C ILE A 496 -15.08 -6.99 72.68
N LEU A 497 -15.07 -8.16 73.37
CA LEU A 497 -14.06 -8.50 74.35
C LEU A 497 -12.91 -9.25 73.68
N ARG A 498 -11.70 -8.66 73.72
CA ARG A 498 -10.48 -9.21 73.10
C ARG A 498 -9.30 -8.90 74.05
N ASP A 499 -8.49 -9.90 74.39
CA ASP A 499 -7.28 -9.75 75.20
C ASP A 499 -7.55 -9.04 76.51
N GLY A 500 -8.70 -9.36 77.17
CA GLY A 500 -9.09 -8.76 78.46
C GLY A 500 -9.52 -7.27 78.35
N LYS A 501 -9.62 -6.70 77.16
CA LYS A 501 -10.10 -5.34 76.92
C LYS A 501 -11.45 -5.36 76.24
N VAL A 502 -12.30 -4.42 76.57
CA VAL A 502 -13.61 -4.22 75.97
C VAL A 502 -13.55 -3.08 74.92
N TYR A 503 -13.96 -3.37 73.70
CA TYR A 503 -14.02 -2.40 72.61
C TYR A 503 -15.47 -2.14 72.24
N ASN A 504 -15.80 -0.93 71.87
CA ASN A 504 -17.07 -0.60 71.26
C ASN A 504 -17.04 -1.00 69.75
N ILE A 505 -18.17 -0.87 69.07
CA ILE A 505 -18.33 -1.22 67.64
C ILE A 505 -17.46 -0.39 66.69
N THR A 506 -16.90 0.75 67.15
CA THR A 506 -15.97 1.59 66.37
C THR A 506 -14.50 1.24 66.66
N GLY A 507 -14.22 0.23 67.49
CA GLY A 507 -12.86 -0.22 67.81
C GLY A 507 -12.19 0.58 68.96
N ALA A 508 -12.88 1.49 69.59
CA ALA A 508 -12.34 2.22 70.77
C ALA A 508 -12.45 1.40 72.03
N VAL A 509 -11.34 1.35 72.85
CA VAL A 509 -11.30 0.67 74.13
C VAL A 509 -12.20 1.42 75.12
N VAL A 510 -13.14 0.72 75.75
CA VAL A 510 -14.11 1.25 76.73
C VAL A 510 -13.82 0.83 78.15
N LYS A 511 -13.00 -0.20 78.34
CA LYS A 511 -12.50 -0.69 79.65
C LYS A 511 -11.36 -1.64 79.50
#